data_d40b27079d2c8b734bfdbf3d5c27484c
#
_entry.id   d40b27079d2c8b734bfdbf3d5c27484c
#
_cell.length_a   1.000
_cell.length_b   1.000
_cell.length_c   1.000
_cell.angle_alpha   90.00
_cell.angle_beta   90.00
_cell.angle_gamma   90.00
#
_symmetry.space_group_name_H-M   'P 1'
#
loop_
_entity.id
_entity.type
_entity.pdbx_description
1 polymer ?
#
loop_
_entity_poly.entity_id
_entity_poly.type
_entity_poly.pdbx_seq_one_letter_code
_entity_poly.pdbx_strand_id
1 'polypeptide(L)'
;MENLLRKKLENSTNAITEHHLKNLLENKFVQKNGSIQTVFTRQVNDPRLNEGKPTLIPSIWDGQELNEKQAIEKAIKSGKQYPTRDTHPELREFDIMIHKGFDDDLNQFRAYQ
;
A
#
# COMPACT_ATOMS: atom_id res chain seq x y z
N MET A 1 0.39 7.36 -19.45
CA MET A 1 0.18 7.05 -18.03
C MET A 1 0.96 5.83 -17.57
N GLU A 2 0.89 4.75 -18.31
CA GLU A 2 1.59 3.51 -17.92
C GLU A 2 3.10 3.70 -17.75
N ASN A 3 3.76 4.38 -18.69
CA ASN A 3 5.21 4.62 -18.60
C ASN A 3 5.59 5.45 -17.38
N LEU A 4 4.75 6.40 -16.99
CA LEU A 4 4.97 7.21 -15.80
C LEU A 4 4.85 6.36 -14.53
N LEU A 5 3.85 5.49 -14.46
CA LEU A 5 3.66 4.60 -13.32
C LEU A 5 4.81 3.61 -13.19
N ARG A 6 5.29 3.05 -14.31
CA ARG A 6 6.43 2.13 -14.30
C ARG A 6 7.70 2.82 -13.80
N LYS A 7 7.93 4.05 -14.22
CA LYS A 7 9.09 4.82 -13.78
C LYS A 7 9.01 5.12 -12.27
N LYS A 8 7.83 5.50 -11.79
CA LYS A 8 7.61 5.70 -10.35
C LYS A 8 7.82 4.41 -9.58
N LEU A 9 7.38 3.28 -10.12
CA LEU A 9 7.55 1.98 -9.49
C LEU A 9 9.03 1.63 -9.34
N GLU A 10 9.83 1.85 -10.39
CA GLU A 10 11.27 1.61 -10.35
C GLU A 10 11.97 2.46 -9.28
N ASN A 11 11.43 3.64 -8.98
CA ASN A 11 12.00 4.58 -8.01
C ASN A 11 11.32 4.51 -6.64
N SER A 12 10.43 3.54 -6.42
CA SER A 12 9.71 3.43 -5.15
C SER A 12 10.69 3.06 -4.02
N THR A 13 10.49 3.68 -2.86
CA THR A 13 11.41 3.56 -1.72
C THR A 13 10.85 2.72 -0.58
N ASN A 14 9.59 2.28 -0.67
CA ASN A 14 9.01 1.43 0.36
C ASN A 14 7.97 0.48 -0.25
N ALA A 15 7.70 -0.61 0.47
CA ALA A 15 6.83 -1.67 -0.01
C ALA A 15 5.37 -1.23 -0.21
N ILE A 16 4.89 -0.23 0.52
CA ILE A 16 3.52 0.26 0.38
C ILE A 16 3.38 1.04 -0.94
N THR A 17 4.31 1.93 -1.24
CA THR A 17 4.32 2.69 -2.50
C THR A 17 4.43 1.73 -3.68
N GLU A 18 5.31 0.74 -3.59
CA GLU A 18 5.46 -0.29 -4.62
C GLU A 18 4.14 -1.02 -4.86
N HIS A 19 3.47 -1.44 -3.78
CA HIS A 19 2.21 -2.15 -3.85
C HIS A 19 1.10 -1.31 -4.51
N HIS A 20 1.02 -0.02 -4.14
CA HIS A 20 0.09 0.93 -4.72
C HIS A 20 0.28 1.04 -6.24
N LEU A 21 1.51 1.26 -6.68
CA LEU A 21 1.80 1.45 -8.11
C LEU A 21 1.57 0.17 -8.92
N LYS A 22 1.95 -0.98 -8.37
CA LYS A 22 1.68 -2.27 -9.03
C LYS A 22 0.19 -2.51 -9.19
N ASN A 23 -0.60 -2.22 -8.15
CA ASN A 23 -2.04 -2.40 -8.22
C ASN A 23 -2.68 -1.46 -9.26
N LEU A 24 -2.19 -0.25 -9.41
CA LEU A 24 -2.65 0.64 -10.47
C LEU A 24 -2.29 0.10 -11.86
N LEU A 25 -1.03 -0.30 -12.05
CA LEU A 25 -0.56 -0.82 -13.34
C LEU A 25 -1.30 -2.08 -13.79
N GLU A 26 -1.61 -2.97 -12.83
CA GLU A 26 -2.22 -4.27 -13.12
C GLU A 26 -3.73 -4.26 -12.96
N ASN A 27 -4.32 -3.10 -12.68
CA ASN A 27 -5.76 -2.96 -12.43
C ASN A 27 -6.26 -3.88 -11.30
N LYS A 28 -5.44 -4.05 -10.27
CA LYS A 28 -5.76 -4.89 -9.10
C LYS A 28 -6.11 -4.03 -7.90
N PHE A 29 -7.05 -3.14 -8.09
CA PHE A 29 -7.55 -2.26 -7.04
C PHE A 29 -9.04 -2.51 -6.82
N VAL A 30 -9.57 -1.93 -5.71
CA VAL A 30 -10.98 -2.03 -5.36
C VAL A 30 -11.62 -0.67 -5.62
N GLN A 31 -12.84 -0.68 -6.18
CA GLN A 31 -13.63 0.53 -6.35
C GLN A 31 -14.81 0.50 -5.37
N LYS A 32 -14.94 1.56 -4.59
CA LYS A 32 -16.05 1.73 -3.66
C LYS A 32 -16.59 3.16 -3.77
N ASN A 33 -17.90 3.30 -4.06
CA ASN A 33 -18.54 4.61 -4.13
C ASN A 33 -17.80 5.59 -5.05
N GLY A 34 -17.29 5.09 -6.19
CA GLY A 34 -16.54 5.92 -7.13
C GLY A 34 -15.10 6.19 -6.76
N SER A 35 -14.64 5.69 -5.62
CA SER A 35 -13.25 5.86 -5.17
C SER A 35 -12.43 4.60 -5.44
N ILE A 36 -11.20 4.81 -5.91
CA ILE A 36 -10.24 3.73 -6.13
C ILE A 36 -9.39 3.56 -4.87
N GLN A 37 -9.32 2.32 -4.37
CA GLN A 37 -8.48 1.95 -3.24
C GLN A 37 -7.42 0.97 -3.73
N THR A 38 -6.15 1.33 -3.57
CA THR A 38 -5.03 0.51 -4.05
C THR A 38 -4.36 -0.27 -2.93
N VAL A 39 -4.35 0.24 -1.72
CA VAL A 39 -3.63 -0.38 -0.59
C VAL A 39 -4.49 -0.62 0.64
N PHE A 40 -5.33 0.34 1.02
CA PHE A 40 -6.10 0.29 2.26
C PHE A 40 -5.21 -0.20 3.41
N THR A 41 -4.31 0.67 3.84
CA THR A 41 -3.27 0.31 4.81
C THR A 41 -3.82 -0.02 6.19
N ARG A 42 -3.14 -0.94 6.87
CA ARG A 42 -3.40 -1.31 8.26
C ARG A 42 -2.12 -1.21 9.05
N GLN A 43 -2.25 -0.75 10.29
CA GLN A 43 -1.15 -0.81 11.25
C GLN A 43 -1.33 -2.07 12.09
N VAL A 44 -0.34 -2.93 12.10
CA VAL A 44 -0.41 -4.21 12.80
C VAL A 44 0.79 -4.41 13.72
N ASN A 45 0.61 -5.28 14.73
CA ASN A 45 1.70 -5.76 15.57
C ASN A 45 1.71 -7.28 15.45
N ASP A 46 2.70 -7.82 14.75
CA ASP A 46 2.87 -9.27 14.60
C ASP A 46 4.34 -9.60 14.79
N PRO A 47 4.69 -10.57 15.66
CA PRO A 47 6.09 -10.91 15.93
C PRO A 47 6.89 -11.28 14.68
N ARG A 48 6.21 -11.74 13.63
CA ARG A 48 6.84 -12.13 12.36
C ARG A 48 7.12 -10.93 11.44
N LEU A 49 6.63 -9.74 11.81
CA LEU A 49 6.83 -8.50 11.06
C LEU A 49 7.54 -7.49 11.96
N ASN A 50 8.80 -7.15 11.60
CA ASN A 50 9.59 -6.15 12.31
C ASN A 50 9.65 -6.39 13.84
N GLU A 51 9.74 -7.66 14.23
CA GLU A 51 9.86 -8.05 15.64
C GLU A 51 8.70 -7.56 16.53
N GLY A 52 7.49 -7.45 15.95
CA GLY A 52 6.30 -7.02 16.66
C GLY A 52 6.13 -5.53 16.80
N LYS A 53 7.02 -4.74 16.24
CA LYS A 53 6.86 -3.27 16.19
C LYS A 53 5.69 -2.88 15.30
N PRO A 54 5.10 -1.69 15.50
CA PRO A 54 4.06 -1.21 14.60
C PRO A 54 4.52 -1.25 13.15
N THR A 55 3.77 -1.96 12.31
CA THR A 55 4.12 -2.18 10.91
C THR A 55 2.93 -1.83 10.03
N LEU A 56 3.21 -1.13 8.92
CA LEU A 56 2.19 -0.74 7.95
C LEU A 56 2.15 -1.75 6.82
N ILE A 57 0.98 -2.34 6.58
CA ILE A 57 0.80 -3.33 5.51
C ILE A 57 -0.40 -2.98 4.64
N PRO A 58 -0.42 -3.40 3.37
CA PRO A 58 -1.58 -3.22 2.53
C PRO A 58 -2.61 -4.30 2.78
N SER A 59 -3.90 -3.96 2.60
CA SER A 59 -5.00 -4.91 2.73
C SER A 59 -5.63 -5.30 1.41
N ILE A 60 -5.26 -4.62 0.31
CA ILE A 60 -5.81 -4.95 -1.01
C ILE A 60 -4.79 -5.78 -1.79
N TRP A 61 -5.15 -7.03 -2.04
CA TRP A 61 -4.31 -8.00 -2.73
C TRP A 61 -5.13 -8.67 -3.82
N ASP A 62 -4.55 -8.75 -5.02
CA ASP A 62 -5.20 -9.40 -6.17
C ASP A 62 -6.60 -8.86 -6.46
N GLY A 63 -6.79 -7.55 -6.26
CA GLY A 63 -8.07 -6.89 -6.52
C GLY A 63 -9.12 -7.09 -5.44
N GLN A 64 -8.74 -7.63 -4.27
CA GLN A 64 -9.67 -7.90 -3.17
C GLN A 64 -9.18 -7.25 -1.87
N GLU A 65 -10.14 -6.76 -1.09
CA GLU A 65 -9.85 -6.26 0.25
C GLU A 65 -9.87 -7.43 1.23
N LEU A 66 -8.75 -7.67 1.90
CA LEU A 66 -8.59 -8.75 2.86
C LEU A 66 -8.79 -8.25 4.28
N ASN A 67 -9.18 -9.17 5.18
CA ASN A 67 -9.20 -8.84 6.61
C ASN A 67 -7.78 -8.80 7.17
N GLU A 68 -7.63 -8.35 8.42
CA GLU A 68 -6.31 -8.18 9.03
C GLU A 68 -5.47 -9.46 9.01
N LYS A 69 -6.05 -10.58 9.41
CA LYS A 69 -5.34 -11.86 9.46
C LYS A 69 -4.83 -12.27 8.07
N GLN A 70 -5.68 -12.16 7.06
CA GLN A 70 -5.34 -12.50 5.68
C GLN A 70 -4.26 -11.56 5.13
N ALA A 71 -4.38 -10.24 5.43
CA ALA A 71 -3.40 -9.26 4.99
C ALA A 71 -2.03 -9.51 5.61
N ILE A 72 -1.98 -9.86 6.90
CA ILE A 72 -0.73 -10.22 7.58
C ILE A 72 -0.07 -11.41 6.91
N GLU A 73 -0.84 -12.47 6.62
CA GLU A 73 -0.27 -13.66 5.96
C GLU A 73 0.28 -13.33 4.57
N LYS A 74 -0.42 -12.49 3.81
CA LYS A 74 0.07 -12.05 2.49
C LYS A 74 1.36 -11.24 2.61
N ALA A 75 1.43 -10.34 3.59
CA ALA A 75 2.62 -9.52 3.81
C ALA A 75 3.83 -10.41 4.14
N ILE A 76 3.64 -11.39 5.00
CA ILE A 76 4.71 -12.32 5.39
C ILE A 76 5.17 -13.15 4.18
N LYS A 77 4.24 -13.70 3.41
CA LYS A 77 4.56 -14.50 2.23
C LYS A 77 5.28 -13.71 1.15
N SER A 78 5.02 -12.41 1.06
CA SER A 78 5.67 -11.56 0.05
C SER A 78 7.17 -11.42 0.27
N GLY A 79 7.64 -11.63 1.49
CA GLY A 79 9.05 -11.48 1.84
C GLY A 79 9.56 -10.04 1.80
N LYS A 80 8.67 -9.06 1.65
CA LYS A 80 9.06 -7.65 1.56
C LYS A 80 9.21 -7.03 2.93
N GLN A 81 10.04 -5.99 2.99
CA GLN A 81 10.26 -5.21 4.21
C GLN A 81 9.24 -4.08 4.26
N TYR A 82 8.23 -4.22 5.12
CA TYR A 82 7.19 -3.20 5.25
C TYR A 82 7.60 -2.09 6.22
N PRO A 83 7.07 -0.86 6.02
CA PRO A 83 7.42 0.26 6.88
C PRO A 83 7.09 0.01 8.34
N THR A 84 7.99 0.43 9.22
CA THR A 84 7.82 0.29 10.66
C THR A 84 8.29 1.57 11.35
N ARG A 85 7.72 1.84 12.52
CA ARG A 85 8.14 2.90 13.43
C ARG A 85 8.06 2.37 14.84
N ASP A 86 8.65 3.07 15.79
CA ASP A 86 8.64 2.63 17.19
C ASP A 86 7.25 2.74 17.82
N THR A 87 6.42 3.68 17.35
CA THR A 87 5.08 3.88 17.88
C THR A 87 4.04 3.95 16.76
N HIS A 88 2.79 3.66 17.11
CA HIS A 88 1.67 3.80 16.16
C HIS A 88 1.44 5.24 15.68
N PRO A 89 1.53 6.28 16.54
CA PRO A 89 1.40 7.66 16.07
C PRO A 89 2.44 8.03 15.02
N GLU A 90 3.69 7.62 15.19
CA GLU A 90 4.75 7.89 14.21
C GLU A 90 4.48 7.18 12.88
N LEU A 91 3.99 5.93 12.95
CA LEU A 91 3.64 5.18 11.76
C LEU A 91 2.45 5.81 11.02
N ARG A 92 1.49 6.36 11.77
CA ARG A 92 0.35 7.08 11.19
C ARG A 92 0.81 8.32 10.42
N GLU A 93 1.76 9.07 10.95
CA GLU A 93 2.31 10.23 10.24
C GLU A 93 2.94 9.84 8.91
N PHE A 94 3.69 8.75 8.91
CA PHE A 94 4.28 8.21 7.67
C PHE A 94 3.18 7.81 6.69
N ASP A 95 2.15 7.10 7.16
CA ASP A 95 1.03 6.64 6.35
C ASP A 95 0.30 7.83 5.69
N ILE A 96 0.01 8.87 6.46
CA ILE A 96 -0.63 10.09 5.94
C ILE A 96 0.25 10.73 4.86
N MET A 97 1.54 10.79 5.09
CA MET A 97 2.49 11.39 4.15
C MET A 97 2.48 10.67 2.80
N ILE A 98 2.57 9.34 2.80
CA ILE A 98 2.63 8.59 1.54
C ILE A 98 1.28 8.63 0.80
N HIS A 99 0.16 8.71 1.53
CA HIS A 99 -1.16 8.78 0.90
C HIS A 99 -1.39 10.07 0.11
N LYS A 100 -0.72 11.16 0.47
CA LYS A 100 -0.78 12.39 -0.32
C LYS A 100 -0.25 12.18 -1.72
N GLY A 101 0.87 11.45 -1.84
CA GLY A 101 1.41 11.09 -3.15
C GLY A 101 0.49 10.12 -3.90
N PHE A 102 -0.14 9.20 -3.20
CA PHE A 102 -1.08 8.24 -3.81
C PHE A 102 -2.29 8.97 -4.38
N ASP A 103 -2.80 9.98 -3.70
CA ASP A 103 -3.93 10.78 -4.18
C ASP A 103 -3.59 11.48 -5.50
N ASP A 104 -2.38 11.99 -5.64
CA ASP A 104 -1.92 12.59 -6.90
C ASP A 104 -1.90 11.56 -8.03
N ASP A 105 -1.40 10.36 -7.76
CA ASP A 105 -1.36 9.27 -8.73
C ASP A 105 -2.79 8.87 -9.15
N LEU A 106 -3.71 8.78 -8.18
CA LEU A 106 -5.10 8.43 -8.45
C LEU A 106 -5.80 9.49 -9.29
N ASN A 107 -5.56 10.76 -9.02
CA ASN A 107 -6.12 11.85 -9.80
C ASN A 107 -5.63 11.81 -11.24
N GLN A 108 -4.35 11.55 -11.46
CA GLN A 108 -3.79 11.40 -12.80
C GLN A 108 -4.37 10.17 -13.50
N PHE A 109 -4.47 9.05 -12.80
CA PHE A 109 -5.03 7.82 -13.35
C PHE A 109 -6.47 8.03 -13.84
N ARG A 110 -7.30 8.72 -13.05
CA ARG A 110 -8.69 9.01 -13.44
C ARG A 110 -8.78 9.89 -14.67
N ALA A 111 -7.84 10.82 -14.83
CA ALA A 111 -7.82 11.72 -15.98
C ALA A 111 -7.59 10.97 -17.29
N TYR A 112 -7.00 9.78 -17.26
CA TYR A 112 -6.72 8.96 -18.44
C TYR A 112 -7.75 7.84 -18.66
N GLN A 113 -8.75 7.76 -17.81
CA GLN A 113 -9.89 6.85 -18.01
C GLN A 113 -11.08 7.59 -18.68
#